data_a7f072da488f3f083312c13263646314
#
_entry.id   a7f072da488f3f083312c13263646314
#
_cell.length_a   1.000
_cell.length_b   1.000
_cell.length_c   1.000
_cell.angle_alpha   90.00
_cell.angle_beta   90.00
_cell.angle_gamma   90.00
#
_symmetry.space_group_name_H-M   'P 1'
#
loop_
_entity.id
_entity.type
_entity.pdbx_description
1 polymer ?
#
loop_
_entity_poly.entity_id
_entity_poly.type
_entity_poly.pdbx_seq_one_letter_code
_entity_poly.pdbx_strand_id
1 'polypeptide(L)'
;RKDLQYNANKYDGPIRLTKSHTKEIRRQGDILLNYDKTFAQKHTVNTLAGFHTELYSYEYDDAYRQNFPSSDVTDMNGGSVVGMRNSGYTRELAMNSVFGRLKYNYMDKYLFEANARGDGSSRFAEGNRWGWFPSFSGAWRVTNEDFIQGTAFNEVVTDMKVRGSWGMLGNQQIGNDYYPYINTYATNAKYPFDNKVSGGAVQTENKIQDISWEKTTTWGAAVDMTLFNELQVTLEYYNRKTTGILMQVNVPNTYGYPGYWDNVGAMRNQGLEVSLAWHKTLGGVQLNFGGNFTYNKNEILSLGNVDVQKDARTIRMVGKEFNAFYGYKSDGIFQSKEEIANAPKYTMISNDRLIPGDIKLVDINGDGEINPDDKVILSSENPKYTFAFNLGARWKMFDINLFFQGAAGVSRYFTDEFYGEFNGDSGHPSNHWLGRWT
;
A
#
# COMPACT_ATOMS: atom_id res chain seq x y z
N ARG A 1 -5.61 17.17 -23.64
CA ARG A 1 -6.95 16.86 -23.18
C ARG A 1 -7.81 18.10 -23.25
N LYS A 2 -8.98 18.04 -23.88
CA LYS A 2 -9.99 19.08 -23.81
C LYS A 2 -10.79 18.86 -22.53
N ASP A 3 -10.66 19.74 -21.55
CA ASP A 3 -11.54 19.72 -20.39
C ASP A 3 -12.80 20.52 -20.72
N LEU A 4 -13.84 19.80 -21.11
CA LEU A 4 -15.20 20.30 -21.17
C LEU A 4 -15.82 20.02 -19.79
N GLN A 5 -15.86 20.99 -18.92
CA GLN A 5 -16.74 20.93 -17.75
C GLN A 5 -18.16 21.22 -18.22
N TYR A 6 -18.94 20.18 -18.34
CA TYR A 6 -20.37 20.28 -18.58
C TYR A 6 -21.06 20.37 -17.22
N ASN A 7 -21.51 21.53 -16.85
CA ASN A 7 -22.49 21.66 -15.78
C ASN A 7 -23.84 21.93 -16.43
N ALA A 8 -24.88 21.14 -16.12
CA ALA A 8 -26.16 21.15 -16.79
C ALA A 8 -26.88 22.53 -16.76
N ASN A 9 -26.44 23.47 -15.95
CA ASN A 9 -27.10 24.75 -15.75
C ASN A 9 -26.37 26.01 -16.20
N LYS A 10 -25.06 25.99 -16.39
CA LYS A 10 -24.30 27.06 -17.06
C LYS A 10 -22.82 26.70 -17.18
N TYR A 11 -22.28 26.71 -18.38
CA TYR A 11 -20.85 26.82 -18.60
C TYR A 11 -20.41 28.28 -18.43
N ASP A 12 -19.75 28.57 -17.33
CA ASP A 12 -19.29 29.92 -16.98
C ASP A 12 -17.76 29.98 -17.05
N GLY A 13 -17.19 29.78 -18.23
CA GLY A 13 -15.76 29.89 -18.40
C GLY A 13 -15.28 29.72 -19.85
N PRO A 14 -14.07 30.17 -20.16
CA PRO A 14 -13.52 30.06 -21.51
C PRO A 14 -13.23 28.61 -21.88
N ILE A 15 -13.48 28.24 -23.13
CA ILE A 15 -13.07 26.95 -23.70
C ILE A 15 -11.55 26.86 -23.62
N ARG A 16 -11.03 25.77 -23.06
CA ARG A 16 -9.60 25.56 -22.75
C ARG A 16 -9.06 24.36 -23.51
N LEU A 17 -7.81 24.46 -23.92
CA LEU A 17 -7.08 23.34 -24.51
C LEU A 17 -5.72 23.22 -23.83
N THR A 18 -5.43 22.03 -23.31
CA THR A 18 -4.10 21.64 -22.84
C THR A 18 -3.60 20.52 -23.74
N LYS A 19 -2.42 20.67 -24.31
CA LYS A 19 -1.68 19.58 -24.96
C LYS A 19 -0.47 19.27 -24.13
N SER A 20 -0.31 18.01 -23.74
CA SER A 20 0.87 17.54 -23.03
C SER A 20 1.58 16.44 -23.80
N HIS A 21 2.89 16.42 -23.68
CA HIS A 21 3.75 15.39 -24.21
C HIS A 21 4.55 14.79 -23.05
N THR A 22 4.56 13.47 -22.97
CA THR A 22 5.35 12.72 -22.00
C THR A 22 6.25 11.75 -22.75
N LYS A 23 7.54 11.75 -22.38
CA LYS A 23 8.54 10.83 -22.92
C LYS A 23 9.23 10.12 -21.79
N GLU A 24 9.11 8.79 -21.78
CA GLU A 24 9.78 7.93 -20.83
C GLU A 24 10.78 7.05 -21.53
N ILE A 25 12.01 7.02 -21.03
CA ILE A 25 13.07 6.17 -21.54
C ILE A 25 13.64 5.38 -20.36
N ARG A 26 13.57 4.06 -20.43
CA ARG A 26 14.23 3.15 -19.50
C ARG A 26 15.24 2.31 -20.25
N ARG A 27 16.48 2.33 -19.80
CA ARG A 27 17.59 1.52 -20.34
C ARG A 27 18.09 0.64 -19.22
N GLN A 28 18.16 -0.67 -19.48
CA GLN A 28 18.60 -1.65 -18.51
C GLN A 28 19.67 -2.55 -19.14
N GLY A 29 20.62 -2.99 -18.33
CA GLY A 29 21.64 -3.95 -18.72
C GLY A 29 21.98 -4.87 -17.57
N ASP A 30 22.11 -6.17 -17.88
CA ASP A 30 22.45 -7.22 -16.93
C ASP A 30 23.66 -8.00 -17.41
N ILE A 31 24.57 -8.33 -16.48
CA ILE A 31 25.65 -9.28 -16.67
C ILE A 31 25.49 -10.36 -15.62
N LEU A 32 25.37 -11.61 -16.05
CA LEU A 32 25.12 -12.75 -15.17
C LEU A 32 26.18 -13.83 -15.38
N LEU A 33 26.70 -14.36 -14.28
CA LEU A 33 27.59 -15.51 -14.26
C LEU A 33 26.93 -16.62 -13.42
N ASN A 34 26.68 -17.76 -14.05
CA ASN A 34 26.09 -18.93 -13.39
C ASN A 34 27.10 -20.08 -13.33
N TYR A 35 27.09 -20.78 -12.21
CA TYR A 35 27.85 -22.02 -12.04
C TYR A 35 26.97 -23.06 -11.35
N ASP A 36 26.79 -24.21 -12.00
CA ASP A 36 25.95 -25.32 -11.54
C ASP A 36 26.77 -26.60 -11.59
N LYS A 37 26.89 -27.28 -10.45
CA LYS A 37 27.63 -28.57 -10.39
C LYS A 37 27.10 -29.48 -9.29
N THR A 38 27.04 -30.77 -9.59
CA THR A 38 26.82 -31.82 -8.61
C THR A 38 28.12 -32.58 -8.37
N PHE A 39 28.52 -32.65 -7.10
CA PHE A 39 29.73 -33.36 -6.66
C PHE A 39 29.34 -34.67 -5.95
N ALA A 40 30.10 -35.71 -6.19
CA ALA A 40 29.91 -37.00 -5.56
C ALA A 40 28.45 -37.53 -5.60
N GLN A 41 27.65 -37.11 -6.59
CA GLN A 41 26.22 -37.42 -6.74
C GLN A 41 25.31 -37.03 -5.53
N LYS A 42 25.84 -36.24 -4.58
CA LYS A 42 25.16 -35.90 -3.31
C LYS A 42 25.10 -34.40 -3.04
N HIS A 43 26.06 -33.67 -3.55
CA HIS A 43 26.20 -32.25 -3.25
C HIS A 43 25.93 -31.42 -4.51
N THR A 44 24.79 -30.79 -4.60
CA THR A 44 24.47 -29.88 -5.70
C THR A 44 24.67 -28.44 -5.27
N VAL A 45 25.52 -27.73 -5.99
CA VAL A 45 25.82 -26.30 -5.77
C VAL A 45 25.38 -25.53 -7.00
N ASN A 46 24.57 -24.49 -6.80
CA ASN A 46 24.21 -23.52 -7.82
C ASN A 46 24.62 -22.13 -7.33
N THR A 47 25.41 -21.44 -8.11
CA THR A 47 25.83 -20.07 -7.81
C THR A 47 25.47 -19.12 -8.94
N LEU A 48 25.11 -17.92 -8.57
CA LEU A 48 24.88 -16.79 -9.48
C LEU A 48 25.62 -15.59 -8.93
N ALA A 49 26.37 -14.90 -9.78
CA ALA A 49 26.86 -13.55 -9.54
C ALA A 49 26.36 -12.65 -10.65
N GLY A 50 25.97 -11.44 -10.31
CA GLY A 50 25.39 -10.52 -11.30
C GLY A 50 25.68 -9.06 -11.00
N PHE A 51 25.66 -8.30 -12.09
CA PHE A 51 25.64 -6.83 -12.08
C PHE A 51 24.43 -6.36 -12.90
N HIS A 52 23.71 -5.38 -12.37
CA HIS A 52 22.57 -4.74 -13.02
C HIS A 52 22.77 -3.24 -13.05
N THR A 53 22.40 -2.60 -14.16
CA THR A 53 22.35 -1.13 -14.27
C THR A 53 21.02 -0.70 -14.89
N GLU A 54 20.45 0.36 -14.34
CA GLU A 54 19.22 0.97 -14.85
C GLU A 54 19.39 2.48 -14.93
N LEU A 55 19.02 3.06 -16.06
CA LEU A 55 18.91 4.49 -16.28
C LEU A 55 17.48 4.80 -16.70
N TYR A 56 16.83 5.68 -16.00
CA TYR A 56 15.48 6.12 -16.28
C TYR A 56 15.44 7.64 -16.47
N SER A 57 14.79 8.10 -17.53
CA SER A 57 14.54 9.51 -17.81
C SER A 57 13.07 9.72 -18.11
N TYR A 58 12.50 10.72 -17.48
CA TYR A 58 11.12 11.17 -17.65
C TYR A 58 11.13 12.64 -18.05
N GLU A 59 10.55 12.96 -19.20
CA GLU A 59 10.41 14.31 -19.74
C GLU A 59 8.93 14.61 -19.91
N TYR A 60 8.50 15.74 -19.41
CA TYR A 60 7.14 16.21 -19.51
C TYR A 60 7.12 17.66 -19.98
N ASP A 61 6.31 17.94 -21.01
CA ASP A 61 6.04 19.28 -21.51
C ASP A 61 4.54 19.47 -21.68
N ASP A 62 4.04 20.66 -21.37
CA ASP A 62 2.68 21.03 -21.64
C ASP A 62 2.56 22.44 -22.23
N ALA A 63 1.50 22.63 -23.01
CA ALA A 63 1.09 23.91 -23.54
C ALA A 63 -0.40 24.13 -23.31
N TYR A 64 -0.78 25.33 -22.88
CA TYR A 64 -2.14 25.72 -22.54
C TYR A 64 -2.55 27.01 -23.24
N ARG A 65 -3.76 27.00 -23.82
CA ARG A 65 -4.46 28.20 -24.29
C ARG A 65 -5.94 28.14 -23.91
N GLN A 66 -6.59 29.30 -23.90
CA GLN A 66 -8.01 29.48 -23.60
C GLN A 66 -8.69 30.41 -24.63
N ASN A 67 -10.00 30.63 -24.45
CA ASN A 67 -10.83 31.43 -25.34
C ASN A 67 -10.84 30.93 -26.78
N PHE A 68 -11.06 29.62 -26.96
CA PHE A 68 -11.31 29.02 -28.24
C PHE A 68 -12.72 29.37 -28.73
N PRO A 69 -12.91 29.62 -30.07
CA PRO A 69 -14.22 29.96 -30.61
C PRO A 69 -15.22 28.79 -30.56
N SER A 70 -14.74 27.54 -30.61
CA SER A 70 -15.52 26.31 -30.52
C SER A 70 -14.72 25.21 -29.87
N SER A 71 -15.42 24.27 -29.24
CA SER A 71 -14.82 23.02 -28.72
C SER A 71 -14.25 22.13 -29.82
N ASP A 72 -14.60 22.32 -31.07
CA ASP A 72 -14.14 21.52 -32.22
C ASP A 72 -12.77 21.96 -32.72
N VAL A 73 -12.33 23.17 -32.33
CA VAL A 73 -11.00 23.67 -32.67
C VAL A 73 -9.96 23.01 -31.78
N THR A 74 -9.17 22.11 -32.34
CA THR A 74 -8.15 21.30 -31.63
C THR A 74 -6.72 21.79 -31.83
N ASP A 75 -6.52 22.85 -32.66
CA ASP A 75 -5.21 23.44 -32.88
C ASP A 75 -4.94 24.54 -31.87
N MET A 76 -3.76 24.52 -31.25
CA MET A 76 -3.37 25.49 -30.22
C MET A 76 -3.50 26.92 -30.68
N ASN A 77 -3.22 27.20 -31.97
CA ASN A 77 -3.29 28.54 -32.53
C ASN A 77 -4.73 29.10 -32.63
N GLY A 78 -5.75 28.26 -32.49
CA GLY A 78 -7.15 28.71 -32.42
C GLY A 78 -7.53 29.39 -31.11
N GLY A 79 -6.70 29.27 -30.06
CA GLY A 79 -6.92 29.94 -28.79
C GLY A 79 -6.17 31.26 -28.66
N SER A 80 -6.64 32.11 -27.72
CA SER A 80 -6.01 33.40 -27.41
C SER A 80 -4.57 33.24 -26.94
N VAL A 81 -3.71 34.19 -27.29
CA VAL A 81 -2.36 34.31 -26.72
C VAL A 81 -2.40 34.91 -25.30
N VAL A 82 -3.51 35.57 -24.92
CA VAL A 82 -3.69 36.11 -23.57
C VAL A 82 -3.98 34.95 -22.61
N GLY A 83 -3.15 34.80 -21.59
CA GLY A 83 -3.27 33.69 -20.62
C GLY A 83 -2.69 32.37 -21.08
N MET A 84 -1.92 32.36 -22.20
CA MET A 84 -1.16 31.15 -22.60
C MET A 84 -0.14 30.78 -21.52
N ARG A 85 0.08 29.50 -21.35
CA ARG A 85 1.07 28.93 -20.43
C ARG A 85 1.76 27.74 -21.06
N ASN A 86 2.97 27.53 -20.68
CA ASN A 86 3.71 26.32 -20.93
C ASN A 86 4.50 25.96 -19.69
N SER A 87 4.71 24.69 -19.46
CA SER A 87 5.60 24.18 -18.42
C SER A 87 6.29 22.91 -18.92
N GLY A 88 7.37 22.56 -18.28
CA GLY A 88 8.08 21.33 -18.58
C GLY A 88 9.12 21.03 -17.51
N TYR A 89 9.45 19.73 -17.38
CA TYR A 89 10.51 19.28 -16.49
C TYR A 89 11.06 17.93 -16.92
N THR A 90 12.30 17.68 -16.55
CA THR A 90 12.96 16.38 -16.74
C THR A 90 13.34 15.81 -15.36
N ARG A 91 13.14 14.52 -15.21
CA ARG A 91 13.56 13.75 -14.05
C ARG A 91 14.39 12.56 -14.49
N GLU A 92 15.45 12.27 -13.74
CA GLU A 92 16.36 11.17 -14.05
C GLU A 92 16.59 10.33 -12.79
N LEU A 93 16.73 9.03 -13.01
CA LEU A 93 17.07 8.07 -11.96
C LEU A 93 18.12 7.10 -12.52
N ALA A 94 19.16 6.88 -11.74
CA ALA A 94 20.16 5.85 -12.03
C ALA A 94 20.22 4.85 -10.86
N MET A 95 20.28 3.58 -11.19
CA MET A 95 20.45 2.50 -10.22
C MET A 95 21.50 1.51 -10.73
N ASN A 96 22.46 1.16 -9.86
CA ASN A 96 23.42 0.10 -10.08
C ASN A 96 23.33 -0.92 -8.98
N SER A 97 23.42 -2.20 -9.33
CA SER A 97 23.28 -3.27 -8.36
C SER A 97 24.34 -4.34 -8.59
N VAL A 98 24.86 -4.88 -7.50
CA VAL A 98 25.68 -6.10 -7.49
C VAL A 98 24.98 -7.13 -6.63
N PHE A 99 24.93 -8.37 -7.10
CA PHE A 99 24.22 -9.41 -6.37
C PHE A 99 24.85 -10.78 -6.57
N GLY A 100 24.62 -11.64 -5.58
CA GLY A 100 25.05 -13.01 -5.62
C GLY A 100 24.05 -13.94 -4.92
N ARG A 101 24.00 -15.16 -5.39
CA ARG A 101 23.19 -16.25 -4.81
C ARG A 101 24.00 -17.51 -4.75
N LEU A 102 23.90 -18.20 -3.62
CA LEU A 102 24.42 -19.55 -3.42
C LEU A 102 23.27 -20.45 -3.00
N LYS A 103 23.03 -21.52 -3.77
CA LYS A 103 22.15 -22.62 -3.37
C LYS A 103 22.98 -23.85 -3.15
N TYR A 104 22.68 -24.55 -2.07
CA TYR A 104 23.30 -25.83 -1.74
C TYR A 104 22.21 -26.83 -1.40
N ASN A 105 22.27 -28.00 -2.05
CA ASN A 105 21.38 -29.12 -1.80
C ASN A 105 22.23 -30.37 -1.52
N TYR A 106 21.98 -30.96 -0.37
CA TYR A 106 22.59 -32.21 0.03
C TYR A 106 21.56 -33.36 -0.03
N MET A 107 21.74 -34.26 -1.00
CA MET A 107 20.93 -35.48 -1.19
C MET A 107 19.41 -35.24 -1.25
N ASP A 108 18.99 -34.03 -1.63
CA ASP A 108 17.60 -33.58 -1.59
C ASP A 108 16.93 -33.69 -0.19
N LYS A 109 17.76 -33.79 0.87
CA LYS A 109 17.37 -33.79 2.28
C LYS A 109 17.50 -32.42 2.92
N TYR A 110 18.66 -31.77 2.72
CA TYR A 110 18.98 -30.47 3.31
C TYR A 110 19.22 -29.44 2.22
N LEU A 111 18.43 -28.39 2.25
CA LEU A 111 18.52 -27.30 1.27
C LEU A 111 18.90 -26.01 1.99
N PHE A 112 19.83 -25.29 1.43
CA PHE A 112 20.27 -23.99 1.93
C PHE A 112 20.37 -23.00 0.77
N GLU A 113 19.92 -21.76 0.99
CA GLU A 113 20.09 -20.67 0.03
C GLU A 113 20.53 -19.41 0.76
N ALA A 114 21.54 -18.75 0.21
CA ALA A 114 22.01 -17.45 0.63
C ALA A 114 22.01 -16.50 -0.55
N ASN A 115 21.44 -15.31 -0.38
CA ASN A 115 21.47 -14.22 -1.34
C ASN A 115 22.04 -12.97 -0.67
N ALA A 116 22.77 -12.18 -1.45
CA ALA A 116 23.15 -10.84 -1.06
C ALA A 116 23.01 -9.91 -2.27
N ARG A 117 22.40 -8.74 -2.05
CA ARG A 117 22.26 -7.71 -3.06
C ARG A 117 22.65 -6.34 -2.48
N GLY A 118 23.51 -5.65 -3.20
CA GLY A 118 23.84 -4.26 -2.94
C GLY A 118 23.25 -3.39 -4.06
N ASP A 119 22.40 -2.44 -3.71
CA ASP A 119 21.75 -1.52 -4.65
C ASP A 119 22.19 -0.10 -4.37
N GLY A 120 22.71 0.59 -5.38
CA GLY A 120 23.09 2.00 -5.33
C GLY A 120 22.14 2.85 -6.15
N SER A 121 21.50 3.84 -5.52
CA SER A 121 20.50 4.71 -6.16
C SER A 121 20.91 6.18 -6.14
N SER A 122 20.68 6.88 -7.25
CA SER A 122 20.84 8.33 -7.35
C SER A 122 19.82 9.14 -6.55
N ARG A 123 18.79 8.49 -6.00
CA ARG A 123 17.78 9.14 -5.11
C ARG A 123 18.37 9.56 -3.77
N PHE A 124 19.51 9.01 -3.38
CA PHE A 124 20.13 9.27 -2.09
C PHE A 124 21.46 10.03 -2.24
N ALA A 125 21.78 10.83 -1.24
CA ALA A 125 23.03 11.55 -1.16
C ALA A 125 24.22 10.57 -1.11
N GLU A 126 25.44 11.06 -1.38
CA GLU A 126 26.67 10.27 -1.48
C GLU A 126 26.82 9.50 -0.16
N GLY A 127 26.81 9.25 0.70
CA GLY A 127 26.94 8.38 1.89
C GLY A 127 25.82 7.36 2.05
N ASN A 128 24.64 7.65 1.49
CA ASN A 128 23.42 6.87 1.70
C ASN A 128 22.94 6.13 0.44
N ARG A 129 23.69 6.21 -0.65
CA ARG A 129 23.29 5.62 -1.96
C ARG A 129 23.17 4.12 -1.91
N TRP A 130 24.06 3.43 -1.20
CA TRP A 130 24.13 1.98 -1.22
C TRP A 130 23.38 1.35 -0.06
N GLY A 131 22.41 0.51 -0.39
CA GLY A 131 21.71 -0.39 0.52
C GLY A 131 22.17 -1.84 0.31
N TRP A 132 22.36 -2.60 1.40
CA TRP A 132 22.70 -4.02 1.37
C TRP A 132 21.55 -4.84 1.93
N PHE A 133 21.14 -5.86 1.17
CA PHE A 133 19.95 -6.64 1.40
C PHE A 133 20.28 -8.14 1.35
N PRO A 134 20.80 -8.72 2.44
CA PRO A 134 21.05 -10.15 2.53
C PRO A 134 19.77 -10.93 2.80
N SER A 135 19.72 -12.21 2.37
CA SER A 135 18.69 -13.16 2.75
C SER A 135 19.24 -14.59 2.83
N PHE A 136 18.65 -15.38 3.72
CA PHE A 136 19.02 -16.76 3.97
C PHE A 136 17.75 -17.59 4.11
N SER A 137 17.78 -18.80 3.58
CA SER A 137 16.76 -19.80 3.85
C SER A 137 17.38 -21.18 4.02
N GLY A 138 16.76 -21.99 4.87
CA GLY A 138 17.09 -23.38 5.07
C GLY A 138 15.84 -24.24 5.05
N ALA A 139 15.95 -25.41 4.49
CA ALA A 139 14.85 -26.37 4.50
C ALA A 139 15.38 -27.80 4.74
N TRP A 140 14.57 -28.56 5.43
CA TRP A 140 14.78 -29.97 5.68
C TRP A 140 13.60 -30.77 5.14
N ARG A 141 13.86 -31.66 4.17
CA ARG A 141 12.87 -32.59 3.64
C ARG A 141 12.87 -33.84 4.48
N VAL A 142 11.98 -33.86 5.46
CA VAL A 142 11.87 -34.88 6.49
C VAL A 142 11.61 -36.27 5.91
N THR A 143 10.76 -36.35 4.88
CA THR A 143 10.36 -37.60 4.23
C THR A 143 11.48 -38.27 3.43
N ASN A 144 12.57 -37.53 3.12
CA ASN A 144 13.73 -38.12 2.43
C ASN A 144 14.72 -38.77 3.41
N GLU A 145 14.45 -38.72 4.73
CA GLU A 145 15.29 -39.39 5.72
C GLU A 145 15.03 -40.87 5.78
N ASP A 146 16.12 -41.67 5.91
CA ASP A 146 16.07 -43.13 5.87
C ASP A 146 15.23 -43.71 7.02
N PHE A 147 15.17 -43.00 8.19
CA PHE A 147 14.36 -43.41 9.34
C PHE A 147 12.85 -43.14 9.19
N ILE A 148 12.45 -42.38 8.17
CA ILE A 148 11.04 -42.10 7.84
C ILE A 148 10.55 -43.04 6.74
N GLN A 149 11.42 -43.41 5.81
CA GLN A 149 11.04 -44.23 4.66
C GLN A 149 10.56 -45.60 5.12
N GLY A 150 9.43 -46.06 4.56
CA GLY A 150 8.81 -47.35 4.89
C GLY A 150 8.06 -47.38 6.24
N THR A 151 7.89 -46.25 6.91
CA THR A 151 7.09 -46.17 8.13
C THR A 151 5.62 -45.88 7.79
N ALA A 152 4.70 -46.19 8.71
CA ALA A 152 3.27 -45.81 8.60
C ALA A 152 3.07 -44.30 8.47
N PHE A 153 3.98 -43.49 9.01
CA PHE A 153 3.97 -42.04 8.81
C PHE A 153 4.14 -41.68 7.32
N ASN A 154 5.08 -42.32 6.61
CA ASN A 154 5.34 -42.04 5.20
C ASN A 154 4.23 -42.53 4.27
N GLU A 155 3.41 -43.50 4.69
CA GLU A 155 2.21 -43.90 3.94
C GLU A 155 1.15 -42.78 3.91
N VAL A 156 1.06 -41.99 4.97
CA VAL A 156 0.12 -40.86 5.08
C VAL A 156 0.76 -39.57 4.58
N VAL A 157 1.96 -39.23 5.07
CA VAL A 157 2.69 -38.01 4.74
C VAL A 157 3.76 -38.37 3.69
N THR A 158 3.40 -38.23 2.42
CA THR A 158 4.25 -38.66 1.30
C THR A 158 5.37 -37.68 0.94
N ASP A 159 5.18 -36.40 1.24
CA ASP A 159 6.25 -35.39 1.26
C ASP A 159 6.04 -34.44 2.45
N MET A 160 7.13 -34.13 3.16
CA MET A 160 7.15 -33.14 4.23
C MET A 160 8.46 -32.39 4.21
N LYS A 161 8.34 -31.07 4.13
CA LYS A 161 9.46 -30.13 4.16
C LYS A 161 9.21 -29.05 5.20
N VAL A 162 10.11 -28.93 6.16
CA VAL A 162 10.15 -27.82 7.13
C VAL A 162 11.15 -26.79 6.61
N ARG A 163 10.76 -25.53 6.59
CA ARG A 163 11.60 -24.43 6.10
C ARG A 163 11.56 -23.23 7.01
N GLY A 164 12.68 -22.53 7.06
CA GLY A 164 12.80 -21.23 7.70
C GLY A 164 13.52 -20.25 6.78
N SER A 165 13.15 -18.99 6.87
CA SER A 165 13.77 -17.93 6.07
C SER A 165 13.93 -16.64 6.88
N TRP A 166 14.95 -15.88 6.55
CA TRP A 166 15.18 -14.53 7.01
C TRP A 166 15.76 -13.71 5.86
N GLY A 167 15.30 -12.47 5.69
CA GLY A 167 15.83 -11.62 4.65
C GLY A 167 15.47 -10.15 4.82
N MET A 168 16.23 -9.33 4.14
CA MET A 168 16.02 -7.88 4.07
C MET A 168 15.71 -7.45 2.63
N LEU A 169 14.80 -6.49 2.49
CA LEU A 169 14.46 -5.81 1.24
C LEU A 169 14.62 -4.31 1.44
N GLY A 170 15.07 -3.62 0.39
CA GLY A 170 15.15 -2.16 0.34
C GLY A 170 14.04 -1.57 -0.51
N ASN A 171 13.51 -0.43 -0.08
CA ASN A 171 12.63 0.39 -0.89
C ASN A 171 13.23 1.79 -1.00
N GLN A 172 13.32 2.31 -2.23
CA GLN A 172 13.82 3.66 -2.53
C GLN A 172 12.71 4.63 -2.93
N GLN A 173 11.46 4.19 -2.97
CA GLN A 173 10.37 4.99 -3.51
C GLN A 173 9.91 6.04 -2.50
N ILE A 174 10.18 7.30 -2.82
CA ILE A 174 9.82 8.48 -2.04
C ILE A 174 8.83 9.29 -2.87
N GLY A 175 7.59 8.83 -2.95
CA GLY A 175 6.58 9.47 -3.80
C GLY A 175 7.10 9.74 -5.22
N ASN A 176 6.86 10.95 -5.70
CA ASN A 176 7.34 11.43 -7.01
C ASN A 176 8.65 12.23 -6.92
N ASP A 177 9.32 12.28 -5.76
CA ASP A 177 10.55 13.02 -5.60
C ASP A 177 11.75 12.17 -6.02
N TYR A 178 12.49 12.64 -7.02
CA TYR A 178 13.69 12.01 -7.55
C TYR A 178 14.97 12.55 -6.88
N TYR A 179 14.85 13.68 -6.17
CA TYR A 179 15.96 14.39 -5.53
C TYR A 179 15.61 14.83 -4.10
N PRO A 180 15.21 13.87 -3.22
CA PRO A 180 14.67 14.18 -1.89
C PRO A 180 15.69 14.84 -0.95
N TYR A 181 16.97 14.84 -1.31
CA TYR A 181 18.09 15.40 -0.53
C TYR A 181 18.58 16.76 -1.07
N ILE A 182 18.05 17.25 -2.20
CA ILE A 182 18.50 18.50 -2.82
C ILE A 182 17.48 19.61 -2.54
N ASN A 183 17.91 20.65 -1.82
CA ASN A 183 17.09 21.84 -1.63
C ASN A 183 16.95 22.63 -2.93
N THR A 184 15.72 22.99 -3.26
CA THR A 184 15.37 23.76 -4.45
C THR A 184 14.92 25.16 -4.10
N TYR A 185 15.08 26.09 -5.04
CA TYR A 185 14.67 27.48 -4.88
C TYR A 185 13.57 27.82 -5.91
N ALA A 186 12.47 28.38 -5.45
CA ALA A 186 11.50 29.00 -6.34
C ALA A 186 12.00 30.38 -6.77
N THR A 187 12.16 30.57 -8.08
CA THR A 187 12.69 31.83 -8.66
C THR A 187 11.61 32.84 -8.99
N ASN A 188 10.34 32.53 -8.68
CA ASN A 188 9.19 33.39 -8.94
C ASN A 188 8.67 34.09 -7.67
N ALA A 189 9.43 34.06 -6.58
CA ALA A 189 9.10 34.80 -5.36
C ALA A 189 9.07 36.30 -5.64
N LYS A 190 7.99 36.95 -5.21
CA LYS A 190 7.81 38.38 -5.41
C LYS A 190 7.87 39.09 -4.07
N TYR A 191 8.69 40.11 -3.98
CA TYR A 191 8.82 40.97 -2.80
C TYR A 191 8.65 42.42 -3.20
N PRO A 192 7.82 43.21 -2.51
CA PRO A 192 7.72 44.64 -2.74
C PRO A 192 8.98 45.34 -2.16
N PHE A 193 9.75 45.93 -3.03
CA PHE A 193 10.91 46.75 -2.66
C PHE A 193 10.79 48.12 -3.33
N ASP A 194 10.87 49.20 -2.56
CA ASP A 194 10.74 50.55 -3.02
C ASP A 194 9.47 50.81 -3.90
N ASN A 195 8.31 50.35 -3.41
CA ASN A 195 7.02 50.38 -4.13
C ASN A 195 7.00 49.67 -5.49
N LYS A 196 7.98 48.84 -5.78
CA LYS A 196 8.04 48.00 -6.98
C LYS A 196 8.10 46.51 -6.60
N VAL A 197 7.43 45.69 -7.38
CA VAL A 197 7.50 44.25 -7.21
C VAL A 197 8.81 43.75 -7.84
N SER A 198 9.73 43.30 -7.01
CA SER A 198 10.99 42.69 -7.42
C SER A 198 10.88 41.17 -7.41
N GLY A 199 11.46 40.52 -8.43
CA GLY A 199 11.63 39.06 -8.44
C GLY A 199 12.77 38.65 -7.52
N GLY A 200 12.59 37.52 -6.86
CA GLY A 200 13.61 36.93 -5.96
C GLY A 200 13.57 35.40 -6.03
N ALA A 201 14.52 34.79 -5.37
CA ALA A 201 14.54 33.34 -5.15
C ALA A 201 14.32 33.05 -3.66
N VAL A 202 13.47 32.06 -3.38
CA VAL A 202 13.20 31.61 -2.02
C VAL A 202 13.29 30.09 -1.95
N GLN A 203 13.93 29.59 -0.91
CA GLN A 203 13.89 28.15 -0.60
C GLN A 203 12.46 27.84 -0.07
N THR A 204 11.79 26.88 -0.68
CA THR A 204 10.41 26.51 -0.34
C THR A 204 10.31 25.26 0.51
N GLU A 205 11.38 24.46 0.57
CA GLU A 205 11.43 23.20 1.27
C GLU A 205 12.74 23.07 2.04
N ASN A 206 12.71 22.40 3.17
CA ASN A 206 13.91 21.98 3.88
C ASN A 206 14.07 20.46 3.70
N LYS A 207 15.06 20.06 2.91
CA LYS A 207 15.37 18.65 2.65
C LYS A 207 16.62 18.27 3.41
N ILE A 208 16.59 17.09 4.02
CA ILE A 208 17.73 16.55 4.76
C ILE A 208 18.55 15.60 3.89
N GLN A 209 19.87 15.63 4.07
CA GLN A 209 20.79 14.79 3.29
C GLN A 209 20.82 13.34 3.77
N ASP A 210 20.36 13.06 4.99
CA ASP A 210 20.44 11.75 5.62
C ASP A 210 19.33 10.77 5.19
N ILE A 211 18.49 11.16 4.24
CA ILE A 211 17.47 10.27 3.67
C ILE A 211 18.17 9.04 3.05
N SER A 212 17.65 7.88 3.41
CA SER A 212 18.20 6.59 2.99
C SER A 212 17.10 5.56 2.67
N TRP A 213 17.52 4.35 2.34
CA TRP A 213 16.64 3.23 2.05
C TRP A 213 15.69 2.90 3.21
N GLU A 214 14.42 2.77 2.92
CA GLU A 214 13.48 2.06 3.76
C GLU A 214 13.83 0.57 3.74
N LYS A 215 13.87 -0.08 4.92
CA LYS A 215 14.29 -1.49 5.08
C LYS A 215 13.17 -2.34 5.63
N THR A 216 12.82 -3.39 4.91
CA THR A 216 11.89 -4.41 5.39
C THR A 216 12.65 -5.68 5.71
N THR A 217 12.64 -6.06 6.99
CA THR A 217 13.17 -7.34 7.46
C THR A 217 12.02 -8.31 7.63
N THR A 218 12.11 -9.46 6.98
CA THR A 218 11.11 -10.53 7.08
C THR A 218 11.78 -11.79 7.59
N TRP A 219 11.15 -12.49 8.53
CA TRP A 219 11.47 -13.86 8.86
C TRP A 219 10.20 -14.69 8.88
N GLY A 220 10.33 -15.96 8.57
CA GLY A 220 9.21 -16.88 8.53
C GLY A 220 9.64 -18.31 8.75
N ALA A 221 8.69 -19.13 9.19
CA ALA A 221 8.83 -20.58 9.30
C ALA A 221 7.60 -21.24 8.68
N ALA A 222 7.82 -22.32 7.96
CA ALA A 222 6.74 -23.01 7.27
C ALA A 222 6.94 -24.53 7.27
N VAL A 223 5.81 -25.21 7.10
CA VAL A 223 5.75 -26.65 6.83
C VAL A 223 4.94 -26.87 5.57
N ASP A 224 5.56 -27.48 4.58
CA ASP A 224 4.91 -27.95 3.36
C ASP A 224 4.71 -29.45 3.47
N MET A 225 3.50 -29.95 3.24
CA MET A 225 3.17 -31.37 3.33
C MET A 225 2.35 -31.82 2.13
N THR A 226 2.58 -33.05 1.69
CA THR A 226 1.68 -33.77 0.79
C THR A 226 1.16 -35.01 1.51
N LEU A 227 -0.17 -35.10 1.63
CA LEU A 227 -0.83 -36.21 2.30
C LEU A 227 -1.48 -37.11 1.26
N PHE A 228 -1.28 -38.43 1.40
CA PHE A 228 -1.85 -39.48 0.54
C PHE A 228 -1.57 -39.26 -0.97
N ASN A 229 -0.51 -38.53 -1.33
CA ASN A 229 -0.22 -38.07 -2.71
C ASN A 229 -1.35 -37.22 -3.36
N GLU A 230 -2.34 -36.74 -2.61
CA GLU A 230 -3.51 -36.08 -3.12
C GLU A 230 -3.68 -34.67 -2.53
N LEU A 231 -3.43 -34.48 -1.23
CA LEU A 231 -3.67 -33.24 -0.52
C LEU A 231 -2.35 -32.54 -0.19
N GLN A 232 -2.12 -31.39 -0.79
CA GLN A 232 -1.02 -30.49 -0.46
C GLN A 232 -1.49 -29.47 0.59
N VAL A 233 -0.67 -29.30 1.62
CA VAL A 233 -0.92 -28.37 2.74
C VAL A 233 0.33 -27.56 2.97
N THR A 234 0.21 -26.24 2.97
CA THR A 234 1.26 -25.33 3.42
C THR A 234 0.75 -24.53 4.62
N LEU A 235 1.53 -24.51 5.69
CA LEU A 235 1.31 -23.67 6.86
C LEU A 235 2.54 -22.78 7.02
N GLU A 236 2.34 -21.46 7.02
CA GLU A 236 3.44 -20.50 7.15
C GLU A 236 3.10 -19.44 8.19
N TYR A 237 4.03 -19.20 9.11
CA TYR A 237 4.04 -18.02 9.96
C TYR A 237 5.10 -17.05 9.47
N TYR A 238 4.74 -15.76 9.38
CA TYR A 238 5.66 -14.69 9.00
C TYR A 238 5.63 -13.52 9.98
N ASN A 239 6.76 -12.82 10.05
CA ASN A 239 6.88 -11.53 10.71
C ASN A 239 7.70 -10.60 9.82
N ARG A 240 7.08 -9.50 9.41
CA ARG A 240 7.65 -8.48 8.53
C ARG A 240 7.71 -7.16 9.26
N LYS A 241 8.91 -6.64 9.48
CA LYS A 241 9.15 -5.35 10.12
C LYS A 241 9.76 -4.39 9.10
N THR A 242 9.05 -3.31 8.78
CA THR A 242 9.56 -2.21 7.96
C THR A 242 10.04 -1.10 8.87
N THR A 243 11.25 -0.61 8.66
CA THR A 243 11.91 0.47 9.42
C THR A 243 12.46 1.51 8.46
N GLY A 244 12.65 2.72 8.96
CA GLY A 244 13.08 3.83 8.12
C GLY A 244 12.02 4.24 7.10
N ILE A 245 10.74 4.05 7.41
CA ILE A 245 9.65 4.54 6.55
C ILE A 245 9.74 6.05 6.49
N LEU A 246 9.76 6.58 5.28
CA LEU A 246 9.80 8.01 5.04
C LEU A 246 8.47 8.64 5.41
N MET A 247 8.53 9.54 6.37
CA MET A 247 7.38 10.28 6.87
C MET A 247 7.69 11.78 6.88
N GLN A 248 6.65 12.59 6.67
CA GLN A 248 6.76 14.02 6.87
C GLN A 248 6.74 14.31 8.38
N VAL A 249 7.84 14.86 8.88
CA VAL A 249 7.98 15.35 10.24
C VAL A 249 7.46 16.78 10.27
N ASN A 250 6.35 17.00 10.98
CA ASN A 250 5.79 18.33 11.15
C ASN A 250 6.64 19.14 12.12
N VAL A 251 6.84 20.40 11.80
CA VAL A 251 7.55 21.37 12.64
C VAL A 251 6.64 22.56 12.97
N PRO A 252 6.91 23.29 14.04
CA PRO A 252 6.14 24.52 14.34
C PRO A 252 6.16 25.50 13.17
N ASN A 253 5.06 26.21 12.93
CA ASN A 253 4.93 27.20 11.85
C ASN A 253 6.01 28.28 11.89
N THR A 254 6.58 28.55 13.06
CA THR A 254 7.71 29.48 13.26
C THR A 254 9.00 29.06 12.57
N TYR A 255 9.09 27.79 12.15
CA TYR A 255 10.23 27.25 11.40
C TYR A 255 10.27 27.75 9.94
N GLY A 256 9.14 28.24 9.41
CA GLY A 256 9.05 28.79 8.06
C GLY A 256 8.82 27.75 6.95
N TYR A 257 8.79 26.46 7.28
CA TYR A 257 8.51 25.34 6.36
C TYR A 257 7.44 24.42 6.96
N PRO A 258 6.65 23.73 6.14
CA PRO A 258 5.57 22.84 6.64
C PRO A 258 6.10 21.56 7.32
N GLY A 259 7.39 21.30 7.23
CA GLY A 259 8.05 20.10 7.74
C GLY A 259 9.13 19.62 6.78
N TYR A 260 9.69 18.46 7.07
CA TYR A 260 10.69 17.78 6.24
C TYR A 260 10.45 16.27 6.23
N TRP A 261 10.96 15.61 5.22
CA TRP A 261 10.89 14.15 5.12
C TRP A 261 12.08 13.51 5.84
N ASP A 262 11.80 12.44 6.61
CA ASP A 262 12.83 11.70 7.35
C ASP A 262 12.46 10.20 7.47
N ASN A 263 13.47 9.36 7.65
CA ASN A 263 13.35 7.91 7.82
C ASN A 263 13.01 7.52 9.28
N VAL A 264 11.88 7.94 9.78
CA VAL A 264 11.51 7.82 11.21
C VAL A 264 10.39 6.82 11.50
N GLY A 265 9.65 6.43 10.48
CA GLY A 265 8.52 5.51 10.64
C GLY A 265 8.96 4.05 10.77
N ALA A 266 8.16 3.29 11.51
CA ALA A 266 8.31 1.84 11.56
C ALA A 266 6.96 1.14 11.73
N MET A 267 6.80 -0.01 11.05
CA MET A 267 5.56 -0.79 11.06
C MET A 267 5.89 -2.28 11.05
N ARG A 268 5.03 -3.07 11.66
CA ARG A 268 5.10 -4.53 11.66
C ARG A 268 3.82 -5.14 11.11
N ASN A 269 3.97 -6.17 10.28
CA ASN A 269 2.93 -7.08 9.85
C ASN A 269 3.36 -8.49 10.22
N GLN A 270 2.48 -9.24 10.90
CA GLN A 270 2.75 -10.63 11.26
C GLN A 270 1.48 -11.44 11.09
N GLY A 271 1.63 -12.70 10.71
CA GLY A 271 0.44 -13.48 10.43
C GLY A 271 0.70 -14.95 10.18
N LEU A 272 -0.39 -15.63 9.92
CA LEU A 272 -0.43 -17.04 9.55
C LEU A 272 -1.07 -17.17 8.17
N GLU A 273 -0.43 -17.97 7.32
CA GLU A 273 -0.95 -18.33 6.00
C GLU A 273 -1.16 -19.83 5.92
N VAL A 274 -2.30 -20.22 5.40
CA VAL A 274 -2.68 -21.62 5.13
C VAL A 274 -3.03 -21.74 3.68
N SER A 275 -2.44 -22.72 2.99
CA SER A 275 -2.79 -23.07 1.62
C SER A 275 -3.09 -24.55 1.51
N LEU A 276 -4.16 -24.87 0.82
CA LEU A 276 -4.63 -26.22 0.58
C LEU A 276 -4.84 -26.45 -0.92
N ALA A 277 -4.36 -27.58 -1.45
CA ALA A 277 -4.70 -28.02 -2.80
C ALA A 277 -4.94 -29.53 -2.79
N TRP A 278 -6.10 -29.93 -3.26
CA TRP A 278 -6.49 -31.32 -3.33
C TRP A 278 -6.99 -31.68 -4.72
N HIS A 279 -6.51 -32.82 -5.21
CA HIS A 279 -6.88 -33.37 -6.50
C HIS A 279 -7.20 -34.85 -6.36
N LYS A 280 -8.37 -35.26 -6.86
CA LYS A 280 -8.76 -36.67 -6.85
C LYS A 280 -9.63 -37.02 -8.03
N THR A 281 -9.43 -38.25 -8.57
CA THR A 281 -10.30 -38.82 -9.59
C THR A 281 -11.14 -39.94 -8.96
N LEU A 282 -12.46 -39.78 -8.97
CA LEU A 282 -13.43 -40.73 -8.44
C LEU A 282 -14.43 -41.12 -9.54
N GLY A 283 -14.48 -42.42 -9.91
CA GLY A 283 -15.47 -42.91 -10.87
C GLY A 283 -15.49 -42.18 -12.21
N GLY A 284 -14.32 -41.69 -12.68
CA GLY A 284 -14.19 -40.91 -13.92
C GLY A 284 -14.49 -39.43 -13.78
N VAL A 285 -14.79 -38.94 -12.58
CA VAL A 285 -14.93 -37.52 -12.25
C VAL A 285 -13.60 -37.03 -11.66
N GLN A 286 -13.00 -36.01 -12.26
CA GLN A 286 -11.84 -35.32 -11.72
C GLN A 286 -12.31 -34.19 -10.81
N LEU A 287 -11.93 -34.23 -9.55
CA LEU A 287 -12.25 -33.23 -8.54
C LEU A 287 -11.01 -32.43 -8.16
N ASN A 288 -11.16 -31.12 -8.08
CA ASN A 288 -10.11 -30.20 -7.65
C ASN A 288 -10.68 -29.29 -6.56
N PHE A 289 -9.96 -29.16 -5.46
CA PHE A 289 -10.21 -28.17 -4.43
C PHE A 289 -8.93 -27.36 -4.18
N GLY A 290 -9.04 -26.04 -4.18
CA GLY A 290 -7.97 -25.14 -3.75
C GLY A 290 -8.52 -24.17 -2.72
N GLY A 291 -7.73 -23.87 -1.68
CA GLY A 291 -8.11 -22.92 -0.66
C GLY A 291 -6.89 -22.21 -0.11
N ASN A 292 -7.07 -20.92 0.22
CA ASN A 292 -6.10 -20.18 1.01
C ASN A 292 -6.80 -19.37 2.09
N PHE A 293 -6.09 -19.17 3.19
CA PHE A 293 -6.52 -18.36 4.31
C PHE A 293 -5.32 -17.62 4.87
N THR A 294 -5.48 -16.33 5.10
CA THR A 294 -4.45 -15.48 5.72
C THR A 294 -5.04 -14.75 6.91
N TYR A 295 -4.36 -14.81 8.03
CA TYR A 295 -4.53 -13.91 9.17
C TYR A 295 -3.37 -12.94 9.20
N ASN A 296 -3.64 -11.63 9.22
CA ASN A 296 -2.63 -10.58 9.31
C ASN A 296 -2.92 -9.63 10.47
N LYS A 297 -1.92 -9.36 11.29
CA LYS A 297 -1.92 -8.29 12.30
C LYS A 297 -0.94 -7.21 11.88
N ASN A 298 -1.47 -6.02 11.62
CA ASN A 298 -0.71 -4.81 11.35
C ASN A 298 -0.52 -3.98 12.63
N GLU A 299 0.65 -3.36 12.83
CA GLU A 299 0.95 -2.56 14.02
C GLU A 299 1.98 -1.49 13.69
N ILE A 300 1.67 -0.24 14.03
CA ILE A 300 2.61 0.89 13.97
C ILE A 300 3.59 0.76 15.13
N LEU A 301 4.89 0.79 14.85
CA LEU A 301 5.95 0.73 15.87
C LEU A 301 6.56 2.09 16.16
N SER A 302 6.56 3.01 15.18
CA SER A 302 7.07 4.37 15.31
C SER A 302 6.40 5.32 14.32
N LEU A 303 6.14 6.53 14.75
CA LEU A 303 5.69 7.67 13.95
C LEU A 303 6.68 8.86 14.03
N GLY A 304 7.95 8.57 14.29
CA GLY A 304 8.98 9.59 14.49
C GLY A 304 8.93 10.18 15.90
N ASN A 305 8.79 11.49 15.98
CA ASN A 305 8.80 12.25 17.24
C ASN A 305 7.41 12.43 17.86
N VAL A 306 6.39 11.76 17.32
CA VAL A 306 5.01 11.79 17.83
C VAL A 306 4.47 10.38 18.01
N ASP A 307 3.61 10.18 18.99
CA ASP A 307 2.95 8.89 19.23
C ASP A 307 1.62 8.78 18.52
N VAL A 308 1.04 9.92 18.12
CA VAL A 308 -0.30 10.01 17.53
C VAL A 308 -0.34 11.05 16.43
N GLN A 309 -0.92 10.67 15.30
CA GLN A 309 -1.30 11.56 14.20
C GLN A 309 -2.79 11.36 13.90
N LYS A 310 -3.56 12.44 13.96
CA LYS A 310 -5.01 12.43 13.71
C LYS A 310 -5.30 13.12 12.38
N ASP A 311 -6.04 12.44 11.52
CA ASP A 311 -6.66 12.99 10.33
C ASP A 311 -8.17 13.19 10.56
N ALA A 312 -8.89 13.69 9.58
CA ALA A 312 -10.32 13.95 9.72
C ALA A 312 -11.14 12.70 10.09
N ARG A 313 -10.75 11.53 9.62
CA ARG A 313 -11.49 10.26 9.74
C ARG A 313 -10.66 9.10 10.27
N THR A 314 -9.33 9.25 10.30
CA THR A 314 -8.41 8.19 10.67
C THR A 314 -7.43 8.65 11.73
N ILE A 315 -6.86 7.68 12.42
CA ILE A 315 -5.80 7.89 13.40
C ILE A 315 -4.64 6.93 13.11
N ARG A 316 -3.43 7.44 13.25
CA ARG A 316 -2.21 6.65 13.34
C ARG A 316 -1.69 6.80 14.75
N MET A 317 -1.58 5.69 15.44
CA MET A 317 -1.13 5.64 16.83
C MET A 317 -0.18 4.48 17.01
N VAL A 318 0.93 4.71 17.70
CA VAL A 318 1.89 3.65 18.05
C VAL A 318 1.18 2.52 18.83
N GLY A 319 1.45 1.28 18.44
CA GLY A 319 0.81 0.08 18.97
C GLY A 319 -0.58 -0.24 18.39
N LYS A 320 -1.08 0.54 17.44
CA LYS A 320 -2.36 0.33 16.75
C LYS A 320 -2.17 0.05 15.26
N GLU A 321 -3.24 -0.36 14.58
CA GLU A 321 -3.25 -0.59 13.15
C GLU A 321 -3.08 0.72 12.36
N PHE A 322 -2.44 0.65 11.20
CA PHE A 322 -2.22 1.80 10.35
C PHE A 322 -3.54 2.31 9.77
N ASN A 323 -3.76 3.62 9.81
CA ASN A 323 -4.98 4.31 9.32
C ASN A 323 -6.27 3.71 9.89
N ALA A 324 -6.31 3.44 11.18
CA ALA A 324 -7.53 3.01 11.86
C ALA A 324 -8.59 4.11 11.79
N PHE A 325 -9.85 3.75 11.53
CA PHE A 325 -10.96 4.69 11.57
C PHE A 325 -11.18 5.21 12.97
N TYR A 326 -11.24 6.53 13.10
CA TYR A 326 -11.34 7.22 14.37
C TYR A 326 -12.53 8.19 14.35
N GLY A 327 -13.46 7.96 15.25
CA GLY A 327 -14.70 8.71 15.27
C GLY A 327 -15.57 8.39 16.48
N TYR A 328 -16.75 8.97 16.51
CA TYR A 328 -17.74 8.72 17.54
C TYR A 328 -18.44 7.38 17.31
N LYS A 329 -18.74 6.69 18.42
CA LYS A 329 -19.57 5.49 18.41
C LYS A 329 -21.03 5.89 18.45
N SER A 330 -21.87 5.33 17.59
CA SER A 330 -23.30 5.54 17.58
C SER A 330 -23.99 4.52 18.48
N ASP A 331 -25.06 4.96 19.20
CA ASP A 331 -26.00 4.15 19.94
C ASP A 331 -27.42 4.21 19.32
N GLY A 332 -27.47 4.23 17.99
CA GLY A 332 -28.72 4.34 17.25
C GLY A 332 -29.13 5.78 16.95
N ILE A 333 -30.42 6.06 16.96
CA ILE A 333 -31.02 7.36 16.69
C ILE A 333 -31.98 7.77 17.80
N PHE A 334 -32.12 9.04 18.06
CA PHE A 334 -33.07 9.58 19.02
C PHE A 334 -34.50 9.27 18.59
N GLN A 335 -35.31 8.71 19.51
CA GLN A 335 -36.71 8.38 19.25
C GLN A 335 -37.69 9.45 19.72
N SER A 336 -37.30 10.28 20.70
CA SER A 336 -38.19 11.30 21.27
C SER A 336 -37.40 12.54 21.73
N LYS A 337 -38.12 13.63 21.95
CA LYS A 337 -37.57 14.86 22.56
C LYS A 337 -37.13 14.65 24.01
N GLU A 338 -37.82 13.79 24.75
CA GLU A 338 -37.45 13.43 26.11
C GLU A 338 -36.09 12.72 26.17
N GLU A 339 -35.84 11.85 25.21
CA GLU A 339 -34.55 11.17 25.07
C GLU A 339 -33.42 12.18 24.81
N ILE A 340 -33.66 13.17 23.93
CA ILE A 340 -32.70 14.26 23.67
C ILE A 340 -32.47 15.11 24.91
N ALA A 341 -33.53 15.43 25.68
CA ALA A 341 -33.42 16.25 26.89
C ALA A 341 -32.59 15.56 28.00
N ASN A 342 -32.55 14.23 28.02
CA ASN A 342 -31.79 13.43 28.98
C ASN A 342 -30.42 12.97 28.41
N ALA A 343 -30.08 13.31 27.17
CA ALA A 343 -28.82 12.96 26.55
C ALA A 343 -27.64 13.81 27.08
N PRO A 344 -26.41 13.31 27.02
CA PRO A 344 -25.22 14.14 27.24
C PRO A 344 -25.24 15.40 26.40
N LYS A 345 -24.58 16.44 26.87
CA LYS A 345 -24.49 17.73 26.17
C LYS A 345 -23.56 17.62 24.99
N TYR A 346 -24.03 17.91 23.79
CA TYR A 346 -23.22 17.95 22.57
C TYR A 346 -22.46 19.28 22.48
N THR A 347 -21.13 19.25 22.44
CA THR A 347 -20.31 20.47 22.33
C THR A 347 -20.19 20.99 20.92
N MET A 348 -20.42 20.12 19.91
CA MET A 348 -20.32 20.47 18.47
C MET A 348 -21.59 21.11 17.93
N ILE A 349 -22.74 20.84 18.54
CA ILE A 349 -24.06 21.34 18.16
C ILE A 349 -24.89 21.55 19.41
N SER A 350 -25.65 22.60 19.49
CA SER A 350 -26.60 22.80 20.63
C SER A 350 -27.62 21.67 20.61
N ASN A 351 -27.93 21.07 21.80
CA ASN A 351 -28.95 20.04 21.93
C ASN A 351 -30.35 20.52 21.45
N ASP A 352 -30.64 21.84 21.49
CA ASP A 352 -31.88 22.41 20.97
C ASP A 352 -32.05 22.22 19.46
N ARG A 353 -30.98 21.93 18.74
CA ARG A 353 -30.99 21.64 17.29
C ARG A 353 -31.16 20.18 16.97
N LEU A 354 -31.02 19.29 17.97
CA LEU A 354 -31.24 17.86 17.80
C LEU A 354 -32.73 17.60 17.69
N ILE A 355 -33.06 16.71 16.78
CA ILE A 355 -34.44 16.25 16.57
C ILE A 355 -34.52 14.71 16.63
N PRO A 356 -35.67 14.14 16.96
CA PRO A 356 -35.89 12.73 16.80
C PRO A 356 -35.54 12.29 15.36
N GLY A 357 -34.77 11.21 15.21
CA GLY A 357 -34.16 10.77 13.96
C GLY A 357 -32.69 11.10 13.79
N ASP A 358 -32.13 12.04 14.58
CA ASP A 358 -30.69 12.31 14.60
C ASP A 358 -29.90 11.18 15.27
N ILE A 359 -28.62 11.05 14.90
CA ILE A 359 -27.71 10.01 15.44
C ILE A 359 -27.42 10.31 16.92
N LYS A 360 -27.68 9.31 17.76
CA LYS A 360 -27.32 9.30 19.17
C LYS A 360 -25.87 8.81 19.32
N LEU A 361 -25.02 9.63 19.90
CA LEU A 361 -23.60 9.32 20.14
C LEU A 361 -23.39 8.84 21.58
N VAL A 362 -22.39 7.98 21.76
CA VAL A 362 -22.03 7.43 23.08
C VAL A 362 -21.02 8.35 23.74
N ASP A 363 -21.32 8.76 24.98
CA ASP A 363 -20.35 9.35 25.91
C ASP A 363 -19.43 8.23 26.41
N ILE A 364 -18.19 8.20 25.91
CA ILE A 364 -17.24 7.11 26.15
C ILE A 364 -16.54 7.29 27.50
N ASN A 365 -16.24 8.53 27.87
CA ASN A 365 -15.51 8.82 29.11
C ASN A 365 -16.44 9.04 30.30
N GLY A 366 -17.76 9.22 30.08
CA GLY A 366 -18.78 9.37 31.13
C GLY A 366 -18.80 10.74 31.80
N ASP A 367 -18.30 11.78 31.10
CA ASP A 367 -18.23 13.13 31.66
C ASP A 367 -19.52 13.94 31.47
N GLY A 368 -20.53 13.37 30.75
CA GLY A 368 -21.81 14.02 30.47
C GLY A 368 -21.80 14.97 29.28
N GLU A 369 -20.71 15.02 28.54
CA GLU A 369 -20.58 15.82 27.31
C GLU A 369 -20.15 14.92 26.14
N ILE A 370 -20.66 15.18 24.93
CA ILE A 370 -20.17 14.59 23.68
C ILE A 370 -19.20 15.58 23.06
N ASN A 371 -17.93 15.24 23.07
CA ASN A 371 -16.83 16.09 22.62
C ASN A 371 -15.72 15.25 21.90
N PRO A 372 -14.65 15.83 21.38
CA PRO A 372 -13.59 15.08 20.70
C PRO A 372 -12.91 13.98 21.54
N ASP A 373 -13.04 13.98 22.86
CA ASP A 373 -12.44 12.98 23.76
C ASP A 373 -13.25 11.68 23.77
N ASP A 374 -14.50 11.69 23.24
CA ASP A 374 -15.33 10.50 23.05
C ASP A 374 -15.03 9.75 21.77
N LYS A 375 -14.14 10.29 20.93
CA LYS A 375 -13.72 9.56 19.73
C LYS A 375 -12.86 8.37 20.06
N VAL A 376 -13.17 7.25 19.44
CA VAL A 376 -12.47 5.98 19.61
C VAL A 376 -12.06 5.37 18.27
N ILE A 377 -11.15 4.41 18.32
CA ILE A 377 -10.86 3.56 17.16
C ILE A 377 -12.07 2.65 16.95
N LEU A 378 -12.74 2.83 15.82
CA LEU A 378 -13.94 2.07 15.47
C LEU A 378 -13.59 0.77 14.75
N SER A 379 -12.65 0.82 13.82
CA SER A 379 -12.25 -0.30 12.97
C SER A 379 -11.04 0.08 12.12
N SER A 380 -10.65 -0.79 11.18
CA SER A 380 -9.57 -0.53 10.22
C SER A 380 -10.01 -0.92 8.80
N GLU A 381 -9.43 -0.26 7.80
CA GLU A 381 -9.57 -0.66 6.40
C GLU A 381 -8.60 -1.80 5.99
N ASN A 382 -7.72 -2.22 6.90
CA ASN A 382 -6.81 -3.34 6.68
C ASN A 382 -7.51 -4.65 7.06
N PRO A 383 -7.74 -5.58 6.12
CA PRO A 383 -8.37 -6.87 6.45
C PRO A 383 -7.50 -7.66 7.42
N LYS A 384 -8.11 -8.18 8.49
CA LYS A 384 -7.46 -9.12 9.42
C LYS A 384 -7.44 -10.53 8.86
N TYR A 385 -8.49 -10.88 8.12
CA TYR A 385 -8.66 -12.20 7.51
C TYR A 385 -8.93 -12.03 6.04
N THR A 386 -8.20 -12.76 5.20
CA THR A 386 -8.50 -12.93 3.79
C THR A 386 -8.56 -14.41 3.46
N PHE A 387 -9.48 -14.79 2.60
CA PHE A 387 -9.63 -16.17 2.19
C PHE A 387 -10.14 -16.27 0.77
N ALA A 388 -9.75 -17.35 0.09
CA ALA A 388 -10.34 -17.74 -1.16
C ALA A 388 -10.39 -19.27 -1.22
N PHE A 389 -11.37 -19.78 -1.97
CA PHE A 389 -11.41 -21.20 -2.31
C PHE A 389 -12.03 -21.38 -3.71
N ASN A 390 -11.55 -22.41 -4.37
CA ASN A 390 -12.04 -22.83 -5.66
C ASN A 390 -12.41 -24.31 -5.62
N LEU A 391 -13.51 -24.64 -6.28
CA LEU A 391 -14.02 -25.99 -6.45
C LEU A 391 -14.12 -26.26 -7.94
N GLY A 392 -13.50 -27.33 -8.40
CA GLY A 392 -13.56 -27.77 -9.80
C GLY A 392 -13.99 -29.21 -9.89
N ALA A 393 -14.84 -29.51 -10.87
CA ALA A 393 -15.21 -30.86 -11.22
C ALA A 393 -15.24 -31.00 -12.74
N ARG A 394 -14.62 -32.09 -13.26
CA ARG A 394 -14.64 -32.42 -14.68
C ARG A 394 -15.11 -33.85 -14.88
N TRP A 395 -16.14 -33.99 -15.69
CA TRP A 395 -16.69 -35.29 -16.06
C TRP A 395 -16.99 -35.36 -17.56
N LYS A 396 -16.28 -36.24 -18.26
CA LYS A 396 -16.36 -36.35 -19.73
C LYS A 396 -16.12 -34.99 -20.41
N MET A 397 -17.15 -34.43 -21.07
CA MET A 397 -17.08 -33.15 -21.76
C MET A 397 -17.55 -31.96 -20.91
N PHE A 398 -18.01 -32.22 -19.69
CA PHE A 398 -18.49 -31.16 -18.79
C PHE A 398 -17.43 -30.80 -17.77
N ASP A 399 -17.24 -29.52 -17.54
CA ASP A 399 -16.46 -28.99 -16.44
C ASP A 399 -17.22 -27.85 -15.74
N ILE A 400 -17.02 -27.74 -14.44
CA ILE A 400 -17.52 -26.68 -13.59
C ILE A 400 -16.39 -26.18 -12.71
N ASN A 401 -16.25 -24.85 -12.61
CA ASN A 401 -15.33 -24.20 -11.69
C ASN A 401 -16.08 -23.12 -10.93
N LEU A 402 -16.01 -23.19 -9.60
CA LEU A 402 -16.59 -22.19 -8.69
C LEU A 402 -15.45 -21.54 -7.91
N PHE A 403 -15.43 -20.22 -7.89
CA PHE A 403 -14.45 -19.45 -7.16
C PHE A 403 -15.12 -18.50 -6.19
N PHE A 404 -14.65 -18.50 -4.95
CA PHE A 404 -15.12 -17.66 -3.88
C PHE A 404 -13.93 -16.95 -3.22
N GLN A 405 -14.11 -15.68 -2.90
CA GLN A 405 -13.13 -14.91 -2.14
C GLN A 405 -13.81 -13.98 -1.16
N GLY A 406 -13.14 -13.67 -0.08
CA GLY A 406 -13.67 -12.79 0.94
C GLY A 406 -12.60 -12.18 1.82
N ALA A 407 -13.00 -11.13 2.52
CA ALA A 407 -12.23 -10.48 3.55
C ALA A 407 -13.12 -10.23 4.77
N ALA A 408 -12.54 -10.36 5.97
CA ALA A 408 -13.24 -10.12 7.23
C ALA A 408 -12.34 -9.35 8.22
N GLY A 409 -12.96 -8.77 9.26
CA GLY A 409 -12.26 -7.89 10.18
C GLY A 409 -11.76 -6.61 9.48
N VAL A 410 -12.55 -6.09 8.55
CA VAL A 410 -12.27 -4.91 7.74
C VAL A 410 -13.51 -4.04 7.68
N SER A 411 -13.32 -2.73 7.62
CA SER A 411 -14.41 -1.77 7.40
C SER A 411 -14.04 -0.84 6.25
N ARG A 412 -15.06 -0.30 5.60
CA ARG A 412 -14.88 0.75 4.60
C ARG A 412 -15.69 1.96 4.97
N TYR A 413 -15.11 3.12 4.72
CA TYR A 413 -15.85 4.36 4.78
C TYR A 413 -16.67 4.51 3.48
N PHE A 414 -17.97 4.66 3.63
CA PHE A 414 -18.85 4.98 2.51
C PHE A 414 -18.85 6.51 2.32
N THR A 415 -18.53 6.96 1.13
CA THR A 415 -18.63 8.37 0.75
C THR A 415 -20.05 8.77 0.44
N ASP A 416 -20.32 10.09 0.48
CA ASP A 416 -21.64 10.66 0.22
C ASP A 416 -22.24 10.27 -1.14
N GLU A 417 -21.42 9.82 -2.10
CA GLU A 417 -21.89 9.30 -3.39
C GLU A 417 -22.84 8.10 -3.28
N PHE A 418 -22.76 7.34 -2.18
CA PHE A 418 -23.63 6.20 -1.92
C PHE A 418 -24.85 6.53 -1.05
N TYR A 419 -24.78 7.58 -0.25
CA TYR A 419 -25.83 7.96 0.72
C TYR A 419 -26.33 9.39 0.58
N GLY A 420 -25.63 10.25 -0.16
CA GLY A 420 -25.96 11.65 -0.34
C GLY A 420 -27.00 11.91 -1.43
N GLU A 421 -28.00 11.08 -1.54
CA GLU A 421 -28.98 11.05 -2.63
C GLU A 421 -29.87 12.30 -2.72
N PHE A 422 -29.82 13.17 -1.72
CA PHE A 422 -30.51 14.45 -1.73
C PHE A 422 -29.52 15.64 -1.75
N ASN A 423 -28.23 15.40 -2.01
CA ASN A 423 -27.24 16.46 -2.15
C ASN A 423 -27.26 17.05 -3.57
N GLY A 424 -28.04 18.09 -3.77
CA GLY A 424 -28.10 18.86 -5.01
C GLY A 424 -28.83 18.13 -6.15
N ASP A 425 -28.64 18.64 -7.36
CA ASP A 425 -29.42 18.29 -8.56
C ASP A 425 -29.08 16.91 -9.19
N SER A 426 -28.26 16.09 -8.58
CA SER A 426 -27.72 14.86 -9.22
C SER A 426 -28.00 13.53 -8.51
N GLY A 427 -28.67 13.55 -7.37
CA GLY A 427 -28.97 12.34 -6.59
C GLY A 427 -30.34 11.73 -6.92
N HIS A 428 -30.37 10.43 -7.27
CA HIS A 428 -31.60 9.66 -7.31
C HIS A 428 -31.75 8.87 -6.01
N PRO A 429 -32.90 8.97 -5.29
CA PRO A 429 -33.12 8.21 -4.07
C PRO A 429 -33.10 6.70 -4.34
N SER A 430 -32.29 5.97 -3.59
CA SER A 430 -32.24 4.50 -3.66
C SER A 430 -33.29 3.87 -2.74
N ASN A 431 -33.52 2.57 -2.92
CA ASN A 431 -34.40 1.79 -2.05
C ASN A 431 -33.97 1.77 -0.57
N HIS A 432 -32.74 2.16 -0.23
CA HIS A 432 -32.26 2.31 1.15
C HIS A 432 -33.09 3.33 1.95
N TRP A 433 -33.59 4.38 1.27
CA TRP A 433 -34.34 5.43 1.93
C TRP A 433 -35.77 5.03 2.29
N LEU A 434 -36.25 3.86 1.80
CA LEU A 434 -37.55 3.33 2.22
C LEU A 434 -37.57 2.90 3.69
N GLY A 435 -36.42 2.56 4.26
CA GLY A 435 -36.26 2.21 5.67
C GLY A 435 -35.80 3.37 6.58
N ARG A 436 -35.87 4.62 6.09
CA ARG A 436 -35.52 5.80 6.93
C ARG A 436 -36.48 5.96 8.10
N TRP A 437 -36.00 6.60 9.14
CA TRP A 437 -36.83 7.03 10.27
C TRP A 437 -37.91 8.02 9.79
N THR A 438 -39.15 7.84 10.22
CA THR A 438 -40.34 8.66 9.86
C THR A 438 -41.13 9.02 11.08
#